data_41cf77aa768a5bb7b0140dfdc550410a
#
_entry.id   41cf77aa768a5bb7b0140dfdc550410a
#
_cell.length_a   1.000
_cell.length_b   1.000
_cell.length_c   1.000
_cell.angle_alpha   90.00
_cell.angle_beta   90.00
_cell.angle_gamma   90.00
#
_symmetry.space_group_name_H-M   'P 1'
#
loop_
_entity.id
_entity.type
_entity.pdbx_description
1 polymer ?
#
loop_
_entity_poly.entity_id
_entity_poly.type
_entity_poly.pdbx_seq_one_letter_code
_entity_poly.pdbx_strand_id
1 'polypeptide(L)'
;MNLNQVTISVNDFDASFEFYKKLGLVPIVKSEHYARFVAEGNEATFSIHKKDEHFSGTVIYFECDSSEKLDEKVSELKSKGFEFTDELENKQWLWRETHLKDPDGNVLCLYYAGENRVNPPWKLK
;
A
#
# COMPACT_ATOMS: atom_id res chain seq x y z
N MET A 1 11.05 6.34 -7.89
CA MET A 1 9.87 5.87 -7.11
C MET A 1 8.62 6.00 -7.95
N ASN A 2 7.79 5.00 -7.93
CA ASN A 2 6.57 4.93 -8.72
C ASN A 2 5.34 5.03 -7.80
N LEU A 3 4.53 6.07 -7.95
CA LEU A 3 3.27 6.22 -7.21
C LEU A 3 2.25 5.25 -7.83
N ASN A 4 2.05 4.08 -7.22
CA ASN A 4 1.27 3.02 -7.83
C ASN A 4 0.25 2.32 -6.92
N GLN A 5 0.06 2.79 -5.70
CA GLN A 5 -1.01 2.28 -4.84
C GLN A 5 -1.49 3.34 -3.87
N VAL A 6 -2.80 3.30 -3.60
CA VAL A 6 -3.44 4.11 -2.56
C VAL A 6 -4.27 3.16 -1.70
N THR A 7 -4.20 3.32 -0.38
CA THR A 7 -5.07 2.61 0.55
C THR A 7 -5.90 3.64 1.30
N ILE A 8 -7.22 3.41 1.37
CA ILE A 8 -8.12 4.26 2.15
C ILE A 8 -8.75 3.45 3.27
N SER A 9 -9.16 4.12 4.34
CA SER A 9 -9.95 3.49 5.39
C SER A 9 -11.43 3.61 5.08
N VAL A 10 -12.20 2.57 5.42
CA VAL A 10 -13.65 2.53 5.20
C VAL A 10 -14.35 2.08 6.48
N ASN A 11 -15.57 2.55 6.70
CA ASN A 11 -16.36 2.17 7.87
C ASN A 11 -17.13 0.87 7.64
N ASP A 12 -17.79 0.75 6.49
CA ASP A 12 -18.56 -0.45 6.12
C ASP A 12 -17.75 -1.19 5.04
N PHE A 13 -16.99 -2.19 5.48
CA PHE A 13 -16.08 -2.90 4.60
C PHE A 13 -16.81 -3.64 3.49
N ASP A 14 -17.87 -4.38 3.83
CA ASP A 14 -18.58 -5.19 2.84
C ASP A 14 -19.28 -4.32 1.79
N ALA A 15 -19.92 -3.25 2.22
CA ALA A 15 -20.55 -2.31 1.28
C ALA A 15 -19.51 -1.63 0.38
N SER A 16 -18.36 -1.26 0.95
CA SER A 16 -17.29 -0.64 0.19
C SER A 16 -16.69 -1.60 -0.83
N PHE A 17 -16.49 -2.87 -0.42
CA PHE A 17 -15.97 -3.89 -1.32
C PHE A 17 -16.86 -4.04 -2.55
N GLU A 18 -18.17 -4.18 -2.33
CA GLU A 18 -19.12 -4.33 -3.43
C GLU A 18 -19.19 -3.06 -4.29
N PHE A 19 -19.10 -1.89 -3.67
CA PHE A 19 -19.08 -0.62 -4.39
C PHE A 19 -17.93 -0.55 -5.40
N TYR A 20 -16.70 -0.82 -4.94
CA TYR A 20 -15.53 -0.71 -5.81
C TYR A 20 -15.48 -1.80 -6.87
N LYS A 21 -15.97 -3.00 -6.55
CA LYS A 21 -16.11 -4.07 -7.52
C LYS A 21 -17.10 -3.68 -8.63
N LYS A 22 -18.25 -3.12 -8.24
CA LYS A 22 -19.26 -2.66 -9.18
C LYS A 22 -18.79 -1.48 -10.02
N LEU A 23 -17.94 -0.63 -9.45
CA LEU A 23 -17.33 0.49 -10.16
C LEU A 23 -16.43 0.01 -11.30
N GLY A 24 -15.94 -1.20 -11.24
CA GLY A 24 -15.11 -1.80 -12.28
C GLY A 24 -13.72 -2.20 -11.85
N LEU A 25 -13.38 -2.03 -10.56
CA LEU A 25 -12.09 -2.49 -10.07
C LEU A 25 -12.11 -4.01 -9.87
N VAL A 26 -10.99 -4.65 -10.17
CA VAL A 26 -10.88 -6.11 -10.10
C VAL A 26 -10.24 -6.51 -8.77
N PRO A 27 -10.98 -7.22 -7.89
CA PRO A 27 -10.41 -7.65 -6.61
C PRO A 27 -9.34 -8.71 -6.82
N ILE A 28 -8.19 -8.54 -6.17
CA ILE A 28 -7.07 -9.48 -6.25
C ILE A 28 -6.69 -10.06 -4.88
N VAL A 29 -7.05 -9.38 -3.80
CA VAL A 29 -6.85 -9.85 -2.43
C VAL A 29 -8.09 -9.49 -1.61
N LYS A 30 -8.54 -10.40 -0.76
CA LYS A 30 -9.62 -10.10 0.17
C LYS A 30 -9.42 -10.89 1.46
N SER A 31 -9.45 -10.20 2.58
CA SER A 31 -9.49 -10.79 3.91
C SER A 31 -10.68 -10.20 4.67
N GLU A 32 -10.76 -10.44 5.97
CA GLU A 32 -11.88 -9.96 6.78
C GLU A 32 -11.98 -8.43 6.83
N HIS A 33 -10.83 -7.74 6.85
CA HIS A 33 -10.78 -6.29 7.04
C HIS A 33 -9.99 -5.54 5.98
N TYR A 34 -9.52 -6.24 4.95
CA TYR A 34 -8.65 -5.65 3.92
C TYR A 34 -8.98 -6.25 2.56
N ALA A 35 -8.96 -5.40 1.53
CA ALA A 35 -9.07 -5.85 0.15
C ALA A 35 -8.21 -5.00 -0.75
N ARG A 36 -7.68 -5.63 -1.79
CA ARG A 36 -6.88 -4.95 -2.81
C ARG A 36 -7.49 -5.21 -4.17
N PHE A 37 -7.52 -4.15 -4.97
CA PHE A 37 -8.06 -4.19 -6.32
C PHE A 37 -7.01 -3.70 -7.29
N VAL A 38 -7.13 -4.11 -8.54
CA VAL A 38 -6.37 -3.52 -9.64
C VAL A 38 -7.37 -2.88 -10.60
N ALA A 39 -7.01 -1.70 -11.12
CA ALA A 39 -7.83 -1.03 -12.12
C ALA A 39 -7.62 -1.73 -13.46
N GLU A 40 -8.71 -2.02 -14.16
CA GLU A 40 -8.64 -2.70 -15.45
C GLU A 40 -7.86 -1.85 -16.45
N GLY A 41 -6.90 -2.49 -17.13
CA GLY A 41 -6.04 -1.81 -18.11
C GLY A 41 -5.00 -0.89 -17.49
N ASN A 42 -4.82 -0.96 -16.17
CA ASN A 42 -3.89 -0.12 -15.42
C ASN A 42 -3.12 -1.01 -14.43
N GLU A 43 -1.87 -0.68 -14.19
CA GLU A 43 -1.04 -1.41 -13.23
C GLU A 43 -1.20 -0.93 -11.80
N ALA A 44 -1.80 0.23 -11.58
CA ALA A 44 -1.99 0.76 -10.24
C ALA A 44 -2.96 -0.10 -9.44
N THR A 45 -2.72 -0.21 -8.14
CA THR A 45 -3.59 -0.93 -7.22
C THR A 45 -4.26 0.04 -6.25
N PHE A 46 -5.42 -0.38 -5.77
CA PHE A 46 -6.23 0.38 -4.83
C PHE A 46 -6.68 -0.57 -3.73
N SER A 47 -6.49 -0.16 -2.47
CA SER A 47 -6.84 -0.99 -1.34
C SER A 47 -7.81 -0.28 -0.41
N ILE A 48 -8.67 -1.07 0.22
CA ILE A 48 -9.52 -0.60 1.30
C ILE A 48 -9.19 -1.37 2.57
N HIS A 49 -9.19 -0.69 3.69
CA HIS A 49 -8.95 -1.27 5.01
C HIS A 49 -10.02 -0.79 5.95
N LYS A 50 -10.61 -1.70 6.70
CA LYS A 50 -11.61 -1.30 7.69
C LYS A 50 -10.97 -0.35 8.71
N LYS A 51 -11.62 0.80 8.93
CA LYS A 51 -11.16 1.78 9.90
C LYS A 51 -11.23 1.20 11.31
N ASP A 52 -10.15 1.35 12.07
CA ASP A 52 -10.09 0.94 13.46
C ASP A 52 -9.12 1.87 14.21
N GLU A 53 -8.78 1.53 15.46
CA GLU A 53 -7.88 2.35 16.28
C GLU A 53 -6.45 2.39 15.74
N HIS A 54 -6.06 1.42 14.91
CA HIS A 54 -4.71 1.29 14.36
C HIS A 54 -4.60 1.81 12.94
N PHE A 55 -5.71 1.85 12.21
CA PHE A 55 -5.71 2.29 10.82
C PHE A 55 -6.85 3.27 10.55
N SER A 56 -6.48 4.47 10.13
CA SER A 56 -7.42 5.54 9.80
C SER A 56 -6.77 6.47 8.78
N GLY A 57 -7.56 6.93 7.82
CA GLY A 57 -7.10 7.88 6.80
C GLY A 57 -6.62 7.20 5.52
N THR A 58 -5.70 7.84 4.85
CA THR A 58 -5.20 7.44 3.53
C THR A 58 -3.70 7.26 3.58
N VAL A 59 -3.21 6.20 2.93
CA VAL A 59 -1.77 5.96 2.76
C VAL A 59 -1.47 5.98 1.27
N ILE A 60 -0.44 6.73 0.89
CA ILE A 60 0.02 6.86 -0.49
C ILE A 60 1.33 6.10 -0.63
N TYR A 61 1.41 5.21 -1.63
CA TYR A 61 2.53 4.27 -1.77
C TYR A 61 3.40 4.61 -2.96
N PHE A 62 4.71 4.69 -2.70
CA PHE A 62 5.73 4.88 -3.74
C PHE A 62 6.62 3.65 -3.77
N GLU A 63 6.61 2.94 -4.89
CA GLU A 63 7.40 1.73 -5.04
C GLU A 63 8.78 2.02 -5.66
N CYS A 64 9.83 1.41 -5.08
CA CYS A 64 11.16 1.40 -5.67
C CYS A 64 11.32 0.15 -6.54
N ASP A 65 12.33 0.15 -7.43
CA ASP A 65 12.49 -0.91 -8.43
C ASP A 65 12.95 -2.24 -7.85
N SER A 66 13.55 -2.23 -6.66
CA SER A 66 14.06 -3.44 -6.00
C SER A 66 14.21 -3.18 -4.50
N SER A 67 14.44 -4.25 -3.74
CA SER A 67 14.74 -4.12 -2.30
C SER A 67 15.99 -3.28 -2.08
N GLU A 68 17.02 -3.47 -2.90
CA GLU A 68 18.27 -2.72 -2.80
C GLU A 68 18.06 -1.24 -3.10
N LYS A 69 17.25 -0.93 -4.12
CA LYS A 69 16.92 0.45 -4.46
C LYS A 69 16.11 1.13 -3.35
N LEU A 70 15.22 0.37 -2.71
CA LEU A 70 14.46 0.87 -1.57
C LEU A 70 15.40 1.21 -0.40
N ASP A 71 16.31 0.30 -0.07
CA ASP A 71 17.26 0.50 1.02
C ASP A 71 18.13 1.74 0.75
N GLU A 72 18.61 1.90 -0.47
CA GLU A 72 19.40 3.06 -0.89
C GLU A 72 18.58 4.35 -0.78
N LYS A 73 17.33 4.33 -1.22
CA LYS A 73 16.46 5.50 -1.18
C LYS A 73 16.19 5.94 0.25
N VAL A 74 15.88 4.99 1.14
CA VAL A 74 15.64 5.30 2.54
C VAL A 74 16.90 5.91 3.19
N SER A 75 18.06 5.33 2.91
CA SER A 75 19.33 5.85 3.42
C SER A 75 19.60 7.27 2.91
N GLU A 76 19.38 7.52 1.62
CA GLU A 76 19.52 8.84 1.02
C GLU A 76 18.60 9.86 1.69
N LEU A 77 17.33 9.50 1.89
CA LEU A 77 16.36 10.40 2.50
C LEU A 77 16.72 10.71 3.96
N LYS A 78 17.17 9.71 4.71
CA LYS A 78 17.65 9.94 6.08
C LYS A 78 18.82 10.93 6.11
N SER A 79 19.73 10.81 5.15
CA SER A 79 20.86 11.74 5.06
C SER A 79 20.44 13.17 4.74
N LYS A 80 19.27 13.34 4.14
CA LYS A 80 18.68 14.66 3.88
C LYS A 80 17.82 15.19 5.02
N GLY A 81 17.74 14.46 6.13
CA GLY A 81 16.98 14.88 7.29
C GLY A 81 15.56 14.36 7.40
N PHE A 82 15.13 13.49 6.50
CA PHE A 82 13.81 12.87 6.60
C PHE A 82 13.77 11.88 7.75
N GLU A 83 12.67 11.92 8.51
CA GLU A 83 12.45 11.01 9.63
C GLU A 83 11.35 10.01 9.27
N PHE A 84 11.61 8.73 9.51
CA PHE A 84 10.64 7.67 9.25
C PHE A 84 9.94 7.29 10.56
N THR A 85 8.67 6.92 10.46
CA THR A 85 7.84 6.63 11.63
C THR A 85 7.98 5.20 12.11
N ASP A 86 8.60 4.33 11.32
CA ASP A 86 8.87 2.93 11.67
C ASP A 86 10.17 2.46 11.02
N GLU A 87 10.54 1.22 11.32
CA GLU A 87 11.74 0.61 10.75
C GLU A 87 11.45 0.03 9.37
N LEU A 88 12.42 0.15 8.46
CA LEU A 88 12.37 -0.51 7.16
C LEU A 88 12.52 -2.02 7.38
N GLU A 89 11.48 -2.78 7.05
CA GLU A 89 11.49 -4.23 7.29
C GLU A 89 10.63 -4.99 6.28
N ASN A 90 10.87 -6.29 6.20
CA ASN A 90 10.05 -7.20 5.41
C ASN A 90 8.79 -7.57 6.19
N LYS A 91 7.64 -7.44 5.55
CA LYS A 91 6.35 -7.72 6.17
C LYS A 91 5.83 -9.11 5.79
N GLN A 92 4.87 -9.60 6.56
CA GLN A 92 4.25 -10.91 6.32
C GLN A 92 3.58 -11.01 4.95
N TRP A 93 3.12 -9.87 4.41
CA TRP A 93 2.48 -9.82 3.10
C TRP A 93 3.48 -9.74 1.95
N LEU A 94 4.74 -10.07 2.22
CA LEU A 94 5.82 -10.17 1.23
C LEU A 94 6.22 -8.83 0.60
N TRP A 95 5.95 -7.74 1.30
CA TRP A 95 6.40 -6.42 0.94
C TRP A 95 7.49 -5.98 1.90
N ARG A 96 8.44 -5.20 1.40
CA ARG A 96 9.42 -4.51 2.23
C ARG A 96 9.03 -3.06 2.26
N GLU A 97 8.86 -2.48 3.45
CA GLU A 97 8.29 -1.13 3.52
C GLU A 97 8.69 -0.37 4.78
N THR A 98 8.57 0.95 4.68
CA THR A 98 8.68 1.87 5.79
C THR A 98 7.80 3.07 5.50
N HIS A 99 7.50 3.86 6.54
CA HIS A 99 6.54 4.96 6.44
C HIS A 99 7.15 6.27 6.94
N LEU A 100 6.67 7.37 6.39
CA LEU A 100 6.98 8.70 6.89
C LEU A 100 5.75 9.57 6.70
N LYS A 101 5.77 10.76 7.30
CA LYS A 101 4.66 11.71 7.18
C LYS A 101 5.15 12.98 6.50
N ASP A 102 4.28 13.59 5.69
CA ASP A 102 4.55 14.91 5.16
C ASP A 102 4.28 15.98 6.23
N PRO A 103 4.54 17.28 5.95
CA PRO A 103 4.33 18.34 6.96
C PRO A 103 2.91 18.43 7.50
N ASP A 104 1.91 17.98 6.74
CA ASP A 104 0.51 17.99 7.15
C ASP A 104 0.04 16.69 7.78
N GLY A 105 0.94 15.73 7.95
CA GLY A 105 0.63 14.46 8.58
C GLY A 105 0.10 13.38 7.67
N ASN A 106 0.12 13.61 6.36
CA ASN A 106 -0.27 12.55 5.40
C ASN A 106 0.75 11.42 5.43
N VAL A 107 0.27 10.19 5.48
CA VAL A 107 1.14 9.01 5.58
C VAL A 107 1.60 8.59 4.19
N LEU A 108 2.90 8.46 4.03
CA LEU A 108 3.53 7.96 2.81
C LEU A 108 4.21 6.64 3.14
N CYS A 109 4.14 5.69 2.21
CA CYS A 109 4.82 4.41 2.33
C CYS A 109 5.82 4.29 1.18
N LEU A 110 7.09 4.07 1.53
CA LEU A 110 8.09 3.69 0.55
C LEU A 110 8.25 2.19 0.62
N TYR A 111 8.17 1.50 -0.52
CA TYR A 111 8.12 0.05 -0.49
C TYR A 111 8.67 -0.60 -1.75
N TYR A 112 8.84 -1.92 -1.63
CA TYR A 112 9.06 -2.80 -2.76
C TYR A 112 8.24 -4.07 -2.56
N ALA A 113 7.43 -4.42 -3.54
CA ALA A 113 6.61 -5.63 -3.55
C ALA A 113 6.86 -6.49 -4.78
N GLY A 114 7.25 -5.88 -5.90
CA GLY A 114 7.43 -6.59 -7.16
C GLY A 114 6.14 -7.32 -7.55
N GLU A 115 6.26 -8.59 -7.92
CA GLU A 115 5.09 -9.40 -8.30
C GLU A 115 4.05 -9.55 -7.19
N ASN A 116 4.46 -9.40 -5.94
CA ASN A 116 3.56 -9.60 -4.79
C ASN A 116 2.54 -8.46 -4.62
N ARG A 117 2.62 -7.39 -5.41
CA ARG A 117 1.59 -6.36 -5.40
C ARG A 117 0.32 -6.81 -6.12
N VAL A 118 0.44 -7.36 -7.30
CA VAL A 118 -0.70 -7.80 -8.12
C VAL A 118 -0.90 -9.32 -8.08
N ASN A 119 0.18 -10.09 -7.95
CA ASN A 119 0.14 -11.54 -8.00
C ASN A 119 0.76 -12.19 -6.74
N PRO A 120 0.26 -11.87 -5.53
CA PRO A 120 0.75 -12.56 -4.33
C PRO A 120 0.32 -14.03 -4.35
N PRO A 121 0.97 -14.91 -3.53
CA PRO A 121 0.59 -16.32 -3.50
C PRO A 121 -0.89 -16.57 -3.17
N TRP A 122 -1.52 -15.67 -2.42
CA TRP A 122 -2.93 -15.77 -2.03
C TRP A 122 -3.87 -14.94 -2.90
N LYS A 123 -3.43 -14.61 -4.11
CA LYS A 123 -4.31 -13.89 -5.05
C LYS A 123 -5.62 -14.64 -5.27
N LEU A 124 -6.71 -13.89 -5.31
CA LEU A 124 -8.04 -14.45 -5.60
C LEU A 124 -8.06 -15.05 -7.01
N LYS A 125 -8.74 -16.17 -7.13
CA LYS A 125 -8.85 -16.90 -8.41
C LYS A 125 -10.09 -16.48 -9.18
#